data_501d882564e06680acd7a84f8a45c352
#
_entry.id   501d882564e06680acd7a84f8a45c352
#
_cell.length_a   1.000
_cell.length_b   1.000
_cell.length_c   1.000
_cell.angle_alpha   90.00
_cell.angle_beta   90.00
_cell.angle_gamma   90.00
#
_symmetry.space_group_name_H-M   'P 1'
#
loop_
_entity.id
_entity.type
_entity.pdbx_description
1 polymer ?
#
loop_
_entity_poly.entity_id
_entity_poly.type
_entity_poly.pdbx_seq_one_letter_code
_entity_poly.pdbx_strand_id
1 'polypeptide(L)'
;MNKKELQEIRKQLKFDNDKLLLKGIYEAYGKNKDGEASIQFTRLIQEEHLEKEEGELYFDIFKKSLGGTPGKNLQEYGFDFSDPQAKELQQTFFEYKNGSLLQKEVFEELASDLLVKGDYRNSVYITAGVFEYSAPGLSANNEVLEENSVFRFFIVAVSEAKLTEIGLFYNRDANEVMRKVNEEMQIIPSPLDAFFYPSFSGRAADVNHFLYHSKTAKKPNVELIEEYFHIPFVSTAPEQQEGFAKVIAEVFPNGMDARAAMKFHENISDYVKENSEEDSVVMLDKSRIKDLLLSSGAQQDNMQFFDASFSKILEDQEVAAVNLMEKGKVSVKAPSISLSVKDDALDHIHTEEINGKVVLVIEMDEGLEVSGLPASLLKPKKTGNVQPASTQAEDVSDGHAKDAAQEIPAANIADDETADAKKSEPVIPSELLQH
;
A
#
# COMPACT_ATOMS: atom_id res chain seq x y z
N MET A 1 15.84 -8.48 -1.59
CA MET A 1 15.20 -8.48 -2.94
C MET A 1 14.75 -7.07 -3.30
N ASN A 2 15.22 -6.51 -4.39
CA ASN A 2 14.88 -5.16 -4.82
C ASN A 2 13.59 -5.13 -5.66
N LYS A 3 13.09 -3.92 -5.95
CA LYS A 3 11.84 -3.74 -6.69
C LYS A 3 11.89 -4.27 -8.14
N LYS A 4 13.06 -4.18 -8.81
CA LYS A 4 13.22 -4.68 -10.20
C LYS A 4 13.16 -6.21 -10.22
N GLU A 5 13.87 -6.84 -9.29
CA GLU A 5 13.88 -8.29 -9.11
C GLU A 5 12.49 -8.84 -8.77
N LEU A 6 11.79 -8.16 -7.85
CA LEU A 6 10.40 -8.48 -7.52
C LEU A 6 9.49 -8.38 -8.75
N GLN A 7 9.64 -7.32 -9.55
CA GLN A 7 8.86 -7.14 -10.77
C GLN A 7 9.22 -8.18 -11.83
N GLU A 8 10.49 -8.60 -11.91
CA GLU A 8 10.92 -9.66 -12.79
C GLU A 8 10.18 -10.96 -12.46
N ILE A 9 10.25 -11.44 -11.22
CA ILE A 9 9.55 -12.66 -10.80
C ILE A 9 8.04 -12.53 -11.01
N ARG A 10 7.43 -11.40 -10.63
CA ARG A 10 5.99 -11.18 -10.84
C ARG A 10 5.55 -11.21 -12.30
N LYS A 11 6.40 -10.76 -13.22
CA LYS A 11 6.13 -10.83 -14.67
C LYS A 11 6.18 -12.26 -15.19
N GLN A 12 7.01 -13.11 -14.58
CA GLN A 12 7.12 -14.52 -14.97
C GLN A 12 5.93 -15.36 -14.46
N LEU A 13 5.28 -14.96 -13.36
CA LEU A 13 4.10 -15.65 -12.80
C LEU A 13 2.90 -15.50 -13.74
N LYS A 14 2.92 -16.25 -14.82
CA LYS A 14 1.85 -16.39 -15.81
C LYS A 14 1.77 -17.85 -16.21
N PHE A 15 0.56 -18.36 -16.32
CA PHE A 15 0.33 -19.68 -16.89
C PHE A 15 0.80 -19.71 -18.35
N ASP A 16 1.27 -20.84 -18.84
CA ASP A 16 1.85 -21.00 -20.18
C ASP A 16 3.12 -20.14 -20.45
N ASN A 17 3.96 -19.92 -19.45
CA ASN A 17 5.21 -19.19 -19.62
C ASN A 17 6.40 -20.14 -19.82
N ASP A 18 6.98 -20.15 -21.01
CA ASP A 18 8.12 -21.01 -21.39
C ASP A 18 9.37 -20.89 -20.48
N LYS A 19 9.50 -19.80 -19.73
CA LYS A 19 10.62 -19.56 -18.82
C LYS A 19 10.36 -20.00 -17.38
N LEU A 20 9.09 -20.30 -17.05
CA LEU A 20 8.67 -20.67 -15.71
C LEU A 20 7.99 -22.04 -15.74
N LEU A 21 8.63 -23.03 -15.19
CA LEU A 21 8.09 -24.37 -15.05
C LEU A 21 7.37 -24.47 -13.69
N LEU A 22 6.10 -24.79 -13.70
CA LEU A 22 5.34 -25.19 -12.51
C LEU A 22 5.59 -26.66 -12.21
N LYS A 23 6.14 -27.00 -11.06
CA LYS A 23 6.35 -28.40 -10.63
C LYS A 23 5.09 -29.04 -10.08
N GLY A 24 4.20 -28.22 -9.55
CA GLY A 24 2.91 -28.61 -9.00
C GLY A 24 2.35 -27.58 -8.02
N ILE A 25 1.08 -27.72 -7.75
CA ILE A 25 0.36 -26.93 -6.75
C ILE A 25 -0.22 -27.90 -5.71
N TYR A 26 0.00 -27.63 -4.46
CA TYR A 26 -0.74 -28.28 -3.37
C TYR A 26 -1.72 -27.28 -2.75
N GLU A 27 -2.92 -27.74 -2.44
CA GLU A 27 -3.98 -26.92 -1.85
C GLU A 27 -4.65 -27.61 -0.68
N ALA A 28 -5.12 -26.79 0.27
CA ALA A 28 -5.92 -27.22 1.40
C ALA A 28 -7.03 -26.22 1.71
N TYR A 29 -8.15 -26.72 2.20
CA TYR A 29 -9.20 -25.94 2.82
C TYR A 29 -9.39 -26.38 4.25
N GLY A 30 -9.35 -25.45 5.19
CA GLY A 30 -9.41 -25.77 6.60
C GLY A 30 -9.66 -24.57 7.49
N LYS A 31 -9.69 -24.82 8.80
CA LYS A 31 -9.81 -23.78 9.83
C LYS A 31 -9.07 -24.20 11.10
N ASN A 32 -8.72 -23.21 11.91
CA ASN A 32 -8.37 -23.44 13.31
C ASN A 32 -9.66 -23.68 14.11
N LYS A 33 -9.70 -24.76 14.87
CA LYS A 33 -10.78 -25.08 15.79
C LYS A 33 -10.21 -25.31 17.18
N ASP A 34 -10.36 -24.28 18.03
CA ASP A 34 -9.93 -24.34 19.45
C ASP A 34 -8.44 -24.71 19.64
N GLY A 35 -7.57 -24.22 18.74
CA GLY A 35 -6.12 -24.50 18.77
C GLY A 35 -5.69 -25.77 18.02
N GLU A 36 -6.61 -26.45 17.36
CA GLU A 36 -6.33 -27.62 16.53
C GLU A 36 -6.67 -27.35 15.06
N ALA A 37 -5.80 -27.79 14.15
CA ALA A 37 -6.06 -27.70 12.72
C ALA A 37 -7.18 -28.68 12.30
N SER A 38 -8.19 -28.16 11.64
CA SER A 38 -9.25 -28.95 11.02
C SER A 38 -9.19 -28.78 9.50
N ILE A 39 -8.40 -29.64 8.85
CA ILE A 39 -8.28 -29.68 7.39
C ILE A 39 -9.41 -30.52 6.84
N GLN A 40 -10.21 -29.95 5.96
CA GLN A 40 -11.40 -30.60 5.37
C GLN A 40 -11.11 -31.16 3.97
N PHE A 41 -10.12 -30.59 3.29
CA PHE A 41 -9.80 -30.95 1.92
C PHE A 41 -8.32 -30.67 1.65
N THR A 42 -7.66 -31.58 0.93
CA THR A 42 -6.34 -31.39 0.33
C THR A 42 -6.30 -31.97 -1.07
N ARG A 43 -5.55 -31.36 -1.97
CA ARG A 43 -5.34 -31.86 -3.35
C ARG A 43 -3.97 -31.43 -3.86
N LEU A 44 -3.28 -32.37 -4.53
CA LEU A 44 -2.13 -32.07 -5.38
C LEU A 44 -2.59 -31.93 -6.84
N ILE A 45 -2.15 -30.87 -7.46
CA ILE A 45 -2.41 -30.57 -8.87
C ILE A 45 -1.07 -30.51 -9.62
N GLN A 46 -0.96 -31.26 -10.69
CA GLN A 46 0.17 -31.19 -11.61
C GLN A 46 -0.19 -30.29 -12.79
N GLU A 47 0.79 -29.59 -13.35
CA GLU A 47 0.57 -28.62 -14.45
C GLU A 47 -0.19 -29.23 -15.63
N GLU A 48 0.13 -30.47 -15.98
CA GLU A 48 -0.49 -31.20 -17.08
C GLU A 48 -1.99 -31.47 -16.91
N HIS A 49 -2.51 -31.30 -15.68
CA HIS A 49 -3.94 -31.49 -15.36
C HIS A 49 -4.70 -30.16 -15.20
N LEU A 50 -4.00 -29.01 -15.39
CA LEU A 50 -4.63 -27.70 -15.31
C LEU A 50 -5.11 -27.24 -16.68
N GLU A 51 -6.40 -26.94 -16.75
CA GLU A 51 -6.94 -26.16 -17.86
C GLU A 51 -6.45 -24.71 -17.75
N LYS A 52 -6.35 -24.02 -18.87
CA LYS A 52 -5.78 -22.68 -18.94
C LYS A 52 -6.49 -21.70 -18.01
N GLU A 53 -7.81 -21.69 -18.03
CA GLU A 53 -8.62 -20.80 -17.21
C GLU A 53 -8.43 -21.05 -15.70
N GLU A 54 -8.32 -22.31 -15.29
CA GLU A 54 -8.02 -22.70 -13.92
C GLU A 54 -6.59 -22.32 -13.53
N GLY A 55 -5.62 -22.60 -14.41
CA GLY A 55 -4.22 -22.22 -14.21
C GLY A 55 -4.05 -20.71 -14.01
N GLU A 56 -4.73 -19.89 -14.82
CA GLU A 56 -4.70 -18.42 -14.67
C GLU A 56 -5.20 -17.94 -13.30
N LEU A 57 -6.19 -18.62 -12.71
CA LEU A 57 -6.69 -18.29 -11.36
C LEU A 57 -5.66 -18.59 -10.27
N TYR A 58 -4.96 -19.72 -10.33
CA TYR A 58 -3.88 -20.03 -9.39
C TYR A 58 -2.72 -19.04 -9.53
N PHE A 59 -2.31 -18.75 -10.76
CA PHE A 59 -1.23 -17.78 -11.00
C PHE A 59 -1.61 -16.36 -10.58
N ASP A 60 -2.90 -15.98 -10.60
CA ASP A 60 -3.37 -14.71 -10.05
C ASP A 60 -3.17 -14.64 -8.52
N ILE A 61 -3.42 -15.74 -7.79
CA ILE A 61 -3.14 -15.83 -6.35
C ILE A 61 -1.63 -15.67 -6.09
N PHE A 62 -0.78 -16.44 -6.78
CA PHE A 62 0.67 -16.37 -6.61
C PHE A 62 1.24 -14.99 -6.97
N LYS A 63 0.74 -14.37 -8.03
CA LYS A 63 1.13 -13.02 -8.42
C LYS A 63 0.72 -11.96 -7.38
N LYS A 64 -0.45 -12.13 -6.75
CA LYS A 64 -0.93 -11.25 -5.69
C LYS A 64 -0.17 -11.47 -4.39
N SER A 65 0.35 -12.66 -4.14
CA SER A 65 1.25 -12.96 -3.01
C SER A 65 2.54 -12.14 -3.02
N LEU A 66 2.99 -11.71 -4.19
CA LEU A 66 4.13 -10.80 -4.36
C LEU A 66 3.67 -9.35 -4.60
N GLY A 67 2.41 -9.04 -4.30
CA GLY A 67 1.84 -7.70 -4.41
C GLY A 67 2.20 -6.81 -3.24
N GLY A 68 1.98 -5.51 -3.42
CA GLY A 68 2.17 -4.54 -2.35
C GLY A 68 3.42 -3.71 -2.49
N THR A 69 3.72 -2.98 -1.43
CA THR A 69 4.88 -2.07 -1.35
C THR A 69 5.94 -2.69 -0.45
N PRO A 70 7.16 -2.91 -0.95
CA PRO A 70 8.29 -3.32 -0.12
C PRO A 70 8.50 -2.37 1.06
N GLY A 71 8.77 -2.93 2.25
CA GLY A 71 8.90 -2.18 3.49
C GLY A 71 7.56 -1.77 4.15
N LYS A 72 6.41 -2.10 3.53
CA LYS A 72 5.08 -1.85 4.12
C LYS A 72 4.31 -3.15 4.35
N ASN A 73 3.69 -3.67 3.33
CA ASN A 73 2.93 -4.92 3.39
C ASN A 73 3.60 -6.09 2.66
N LEU A 74 4.78 -5.86 2.13
CA LEU A 74 5.70 -6.86 1.63
C LEU A 74 7.05 -6.66 2.33
N GLN A 75 7.40 -7.57 3.22
CA GLN A 75 8.60 -7.50 4.05
C GLN A 75 9.57 -8.59 3.63
N GLU A 76 10.86 -8.27 3.65
CA GLU A 76 11.92 -9.26 3.52
C GLU A 76 12.48 -9.57 4.89
N TYR A 77 12.44 -10.84 5.28
CA TYR A 77 12.95 -11.32 6.54
C TYR A 77 14.15 -12.25 6.33
N GLY A 78 15.15 -12.10 7.19
CA GLY A 78 16.28 -13.02 7.29
C GLY A 78 16.05 -14.03 8.41
N PHE A 79 16.54 -15.26 8.23
CA PHE A 79 16.54 -16.25 9.31
C PHE A 79 17.61 -15.92 10.34
N ASP A 80 17.23 -15.94 11.62
CA ASP A 80 18.19 -15.81 12.73
C ASP A 80 18.86 -17.16 13.00
N PHE A 81 20.08 -17.32 12.51
CA PHE A 81 20.85 -18.55 12.72
C PHE A 81 21.33 -18.77 14.17
N SER A 82 21.14 -17.79 15.06
CA SER A 82 21.35 -17.97 16.50
C SER A 82 20.18 -18.68 17.17
N ASP A 83 18.99 -18.65 16.56
CA ASP A 83 17.82 -19.42 16.98
C ASP A 83 17.79 -20.80 16.29
N PRO A 84 17.82 -21.90 17.04
CA PRO A 84 17.73 -23.24 16.49
C PRO A 84 16.45 -23.50 15.67
N GLN A 85 15.32 -22.92 16.06
CA GLN A 85 14.03 -23.11 15.40
C GLN A 85 14.01 -22.37 14.05
N ALA A 86 14.50 -21.13 13.99
CA ALA A 86 14.63 -20.39 12.75
C ALA A 86 15.60 -21.08 11.76
N LYS A 87 16.67 -21.68 12.27
CA LYS A 87 17.60 -22.48 11.47
C LYS A 87 16.94 -23.76 10.91
N GLU A 88 16.16 -24.47 11.72
CA GLU A 88 15.41 -25.66 11.28
C GLU A 88 14.37 -25.28 10.23
N LEU A 89 13.66 -24.18 10.42
CA LEU A 89 12.70 -23.66 9.45
C LEU A 89 13.38 -23.29 8.11
N GLN A 90 14.57 -22.67 8.14
CA GLN A 90 15.32 -22.38 6.92
C GLN A 90 15.70 -23.67 6.17
N GLN A 91 16.11 -24.73 6.86
CA GLN A 91 16.39 -26.03 6.27
C GLN A 91 15.11 -26.64 5.65
N THR A 92 14.00 -26.57 6.36
CA THR A 92 12.69 -27.01 5.87
C THR A 92 12.28 -26.27 4.60
N PHE A 93 12.45 -24.94 4.56
CA PHE A 93 12.17 -24.14 3.38
C PHE A 93 13.11 -24.50 2.20
N PHE A 94 14.36 -24.83 2.50
CA PHE A 94 15.27 -25.31 1.47
C PHE A 94 14.80 -26.61 0.83
N GLU A 95 14.28 -27.56 1.62
CA GLU A 95 13.67 -28.79 1.12
C GLU A 95 12.38 -28.53 0.34
N TYR A 96 11.54 -27.59 0.80
CA TYR A 96 10.31 -27.20 0.12
C TYR A 96 10.55 -26.74 -1.30
N LYS A 97 11.52 -25.82 -1.52
CA LYS A 97 11.85 -25.36 -2.87
C LYS A 97 12.40 -26.44 -3.78
N ASN A 98 12.95 -27.53 -3.22
CA ASN A 98 13.43 -28.68 -3.95
C ASN A 98 12.35 -29.74 -4.21
N GLY A 99 11.11 -29.49 -3.79
CA GLY A 99 9.94 -30.28 -4.14
C GLY A 99 9.33 -31.12 -3.01
N SER A 100 9.91 -31.15 -1.81
CA SER A 100 9.30 -31.89 -0.68
C SER A 100 7.91 -31.33 -0.31
N LEU A 101 7.66 -30.05 -0.57
CA LEU A 101 6.36 -29.38 -0.37
C LEU A 101 5.21 -30.02 -1.17
N LEU A 102 5.52 -30.75 -2.25
CA LEU A 102 4.53 -31.46 -3.06
C LEU A 102 4.25 -32.90 -2.53
N GLN A 103 4.82 -33.29 -1.38
CA GLN A 103 4.47 -34.52 -0.69
C GLN A 103 3.31 -34.27 0.28
N LYS A 104 2.38 -35.19 0.33
CA LYS A 104 1.14 -35.03 1.07
C LYS A 104 1.38 -34.73 2.55
N GLU A 105 2.17 -35.55 3.20
CA GLU A 105 2.44 -35.46 4.64
C GLU A 105 3.11 -34.13 4.98
N VAL A 106 4.06 -33.70 4.16
CA VAL A 106 4.80 -32.43 4.33
C VAL A 106 3.87 -31.22 4.16
N PHE A 107 3.02 -31.23 3.16
CA PHE A 107 2.08 -30.14 2.94
C PHE A 107 0.98 -30.07 4.01
N GLU A 108 0.46 -31.24 4.45
CA GLU A 108 -0.55 -31.29 5.51
C GLU A 108 0.02 -30.82 6.86
N GLU A 109 1.29 -31.08 7.16
CA GLU A 109 1.99 -30.52 8.30
C GLU A 109 2.12 -29.01 8.21
N LEU A 110 2.62 -28.48 7.07
CA LEU A 110 2.65 -27.05 6.81
C LEU A 110 1.27 -26.40 6.97
N ALA A 111 0.24 -26.97 6.36
CA ALA A 111 -1.12 -26.42 6.41
C ALA A 111 -1.67 -26.43 7.85
N SER A 112 -1.37 -27.48 8.63
CA SER A 112 -1.75 -27.57 10.04
C SER A 112 -1.07 -26.50 10.87
N ASP A 113 0.23 -26.31 10.68
CA ASP A 113 1.02 -25.29 11.36
C ASP A 113 0.51 -23.88 11.04
N LEU A 114 0.26 -23.58 9.77
CA LEU A 114 -0.29 -22.29 9.36
C LEU A 114 -1.66 -22.04 9.97
N LEU A 115 -2.54 -23.04 10.01
CA LEU A 115 -3.88 -22.91 10.60
C LEU A 115 -3.83 -22.62 12.10
N VAL A 116 -2.92 -23.27 12.83
CA VAL A 116 -2.80 -23.13 14.29
C VAL A 116 -2.05 -21.87 14.66
N LYS A 117 -0.83 -21.73 14.14
CA LYS A 117 0.07 -20.60 14.48
C LYS A 117 -0.36 -19.25 13.88
N GLY A 118 -1.07 -19.27 12.76
CA GLY A 118 -1.62 -18.05 12.14
C GLY A 118 -2.93 -17.58 12.75
N ASP A 119 -3.51 -18.31 13.68
CA ASP A 119 -4.77 -17.99 14.40
C ASP A 119 -5.89 -17.42 13.50
N TYR A 120 -6.12 -18.05 12.36
CA TYR A 120 -7.19 -17.62 11.43
C TYR A 120 -8.57 -17.92 11.99
N ARG A 121 -9.34 -16.87 12.29
CA ARG A 121 -10.69 -17.00 12.90
C ARG A 121 -11.71 -17.67 12.00
N ASN A 122 -11.54 -17.56 10.70
CA ASN A 122 -12.43 -18.12 9.68
C ASN A 122 -11.74 -19.26 8.94
N SER A 123 -12.53 -20.03 8.19
CA SER A 123 -11.95 -20.99 7.25
C SER A 123 -11.12 -20.27 6.21
N VAL A 124 -9.97 -20.85 5.89
CA VAL A 124 -9.04 -20.33 4.88
C VAL A 124 -8.73 -21.40 3.86
N TYR A 125 -8.31 -20.93 2.71
CA TYR A 125 -7.75 -21.72 1.64
C TYR A 125 -6.27 -21.48 1.57
N ILE A 126 -5.49 -22.55 1.68
CA ILE A 126 -4.03 -22.53 1.63
C ILE A 126 -3.62 -23.13 0.30
N THR A 127 -2.80 -22.42 -0.46
CA THR A 127 -2.24 -22.93 -1.72
C THR A 127 -0.73 -22.75 -1.72
N ALA A 128 -0.02 -23.76 -2.17
CA ALA A 128 1.44 -23.75 -2.31
C ALA A 128 1.82 -24.15 -3.73
N GLY A 129 2.63 -23.35 -4.40
CA GLY A 129 3.20 -23.64 -5.72
C GLY A 129 4.70 -23.76 -5.66
N VAL A 130 5.26 -24.75 -6.34
CA VAL A 130 6.72 -24.94 -6.51
C VAL A 130 7.09 -24.70 -7.96
N PHE A 131 8.12 -23.88 -8.16
CA PHE A 131 8.49 -23.35 -9.47
C PHE A 131 9.97 -23.47 -9.76
N GLU A 132 10.30 -23.57 -11.06
CA GLU A 132 11.65 -23.40 -11.59
C GLU A 132 11.62 -22.30 -12.65
N TYR A 133 12.37 -21.22 -12.42
CA TYR A 133 12.51 -20.11 -13.35
C TYR A 133 13.87 -20.15 -14.02
N SER A 134 13.89 -20.20 -15.35
CA SER A 134 15.08 -20.07 -16.17
C SER A 134 15.47 -18.60 -16.29
N ALA A 135 16.21 -18.09 -15.31
CA ALA A 135 16.65 -16.71 -15.28
C ALA A 135 17.78 -16.51 -16.29
N PRO A 136 17.62 -15.60 -17.27
CA PRO A 136 18.70 -15.31 -18.22
C PRO A 136 19.88 -14.68 -17.49
N GLY A 137 21.10 -15.13 -17.75
CA GLY A 137 22.30 -14.47 -17.30
C GLY A 137 22.38 -13.04 -17.87
N LEU A 138 22.90 -12.08 -17.09
CA LEU A 138 23.19 -10.73 -17.58
C LEU A 138 24.68 -10.44 -17.44
N SER A 139 25.26 -9.80 -18.45
CA SER A 139 26.60 -9.23 -18.38
C SER A 139 26.61 -7.98 -17.48
N ALA A 140 27.80 -7.50 -17.12
CA ALA A 140 27.95 -6.24 -16.40
C ALA A 140 27.29 -5.03 -17.10
N ASN A 141 27.04 -5.11 -18.40
CA ASN A 141 26.36 -4.09 -19.21
C ASN A 141 24.86 -4.37 -19.40
N ASN A 142 24.27 -5.29 -18.62
CA ASN A 142 22.88 -5.73 -18.74
C ASN A 142 22.53 -6.41 -20.10
N GLU A 143 23.51 -6.93 -20.81
CA GLU A 143 23.26 -7.74 -22.00
C GLU A 143 22.92 -9.18 -21.59
N VAL A 144 21.92 -9.76 -22.23
CA VAL A 144 21.49 -11.14 -21.97
C VAL A 144 22.58 -12.11 -22.43
N LEU A 145 23.07 -12.93 -21.50
CA LEU A 145 24.03 -14.00 -21.77
C LEU A 145 23.28 -15.25 -22.24
N GLU A 146 23.99 -16.13 -22.99
CA GLU A 146 23.42 -17.41 -23.43
C GLU A 146 23.23 -18.42 -22.29
N GLU A 147 23.92 -18.24 -21.18
CA GLU A 147 23.81 -19.12 -20.01
C GLU A 147 22.65 -18.66 -19.09
N ASN A 148 21.68 -19.57 -18.91
CA ASN A 148 20.58 -19.37 -17.97
C ASN A 148 20.92 -20.01 -16.61
N SER A 149 20.64 -19.33 -15.54
CA SER A 149 20.61 -19.92 -14.20
C SER A 149 19.22 -20.43 -13.88
N VAL A 150 19.13 -21.57 -13.17
CA VAL A 150 17.83 -22.09 -12.73
C VAL A 150 17.57 -21.60 -11.31
N PHE A 151 16.57 -20.75 -11.17
CA PHE A 151 16.08 -20.27 -9.88
C PHE A 151 14.87 -21.09 -9.44
N ARG A 152 15.04 -21.91 -8.38
CA ARG A 152 13.98 -22.70 -7.77
C ARG A 152 13.39 -21.96 -6.60
N PHE A 153 12.07 -21.89 -6.54
CA PHE A 153 11.36 -21.21 -5.48
C PHE A 153 9.99 -21.83 -5.22
N PHE A 154 9.41 -21.49 -4.06
CA PHE A 154 8.01 -21.77 -3.80
C PHE A 154 7.28 -20.52 -3.31
N ILE A 155 5.97 -20.53 -3.46
CA ILE A 155 5.06 -19.53 -2.91
C ILE A 155 3.99 -20.28 -2.13
N VAL A 156 3.73 -19.84 -0.89
CA VAL A 156 2.57 -20.28 -0.11
C VAL A 156 1.67 -19.08 0.11
N ALA A 157 0.37 -19.26 -0.09
CA ALA A 157 -0.64 -18.23 0.09
C ALA A 157 -1.79 -18.75 0.96
N VAL A 158 -2.18 -17.96 1.94
CA VAL A 158 -3.34 -18.20 2.78
C VAL A 158 -4.41 -17.20 2.37
N SER A 159 -5.47 -17.68 1.75
CA SER A 159 -6.56 -16.86 1.20
C SER A 159 -7.83 -17.02 2.02
N GLU A 160 -8.60 -15.93 2.10
CA GLU A 160 -9.90 -15.96 2.75
C GLU A 160 -10.92 -16.74 1.90
N ALA A 161 -11.73 -17.56 2.55
CA ALA A 161 -12.87 -18.19 1.93
C ALA A 161 -14.17 -17.58 2.47
N LYS A 162 -15.02 -17.06 1.58
CA LYS A 162 -16.29 -16.41 1.94
C LYS A 162 -17.44 -17.10 1.24
N LEU A 163 -18.60 -17.14 1.89
CA LEU A 163 -19.83 -17.49 1.20
C LEU A 163 -20.08 -16.50 0.07
N THR A 164 -20.46 -17.01 -1.09
CA THR A 164 -20.85 -16.15 -2.21
C THR A 164 -22.08 -15.34 -1.84
N GLU A 165 -22.17 -14.11 -2.35
CA GLU A 165 -23.28 -13.22 -2.01
C GLU A 165 -24.63 -13.75 -2.50
N ILE A 166 -25.63 -13.61 -1.64
CA ILE A 166 -27.03 -13.91 -2.00
C ILE A 166 -27.54 -12.75 -2.85
N GLY A 167 -28.07 -13.05 -4.02
CA GLY A 167 -28.55 -12.02 -4.94
C GLY A 167 -29.67 -12.50 -5.87
N LEU A 168 -30.23 -11.57 -6.63
CA LEU A 168 -31.09 -11.87 -7.75
C LEU A 168 -30.22 -12.07 -9.00
N PHE A 169 -30.52 -13.12 -9.76
CA PHE A 169 -29.90 -13.37 -11.05
C PHE A 169 -30.93 -13.77 -12.10
N TYR A 170 -30.66 -13.41 -13.34
CA TYR A 170 -31.49 -13.80 -14.46
C TYR A 170 -31.02 -15.15 -15.02
N ASN A 171 -31.88 -16.15 -14.90
CA ASN A 171 -31.66 -17.45 -15.51
C ASN A 171 -32.15 -17.41 -16.97
N ARG A 172 -31.21 -17.52 -17.91
CA ARG A 172 -31.51 -17.46 -19.35
C ARG A 172 -32.37 -18.63 -19.84
N ASP A 173 -32.13 -19.82 -19.29
CA ASP A 173 -32.80 -21.03 -19.72
C ASP A 173 -34.24 -21.05 -19.23
N ALA A 174 -34.50 -20.61 -18.01
CA ALA A 174 -35.83 -20.49 -17.43
C ALA A 174 -36.52 -19.16 -17.82
N ASN A 175 -35.79 -18.20 -18.38
CA ASN A 175 -36.26 -16.85 -18.72
C ASN A 175 -36.93 -16.13 -17.54
N GLU A 176 -36.35 -16.25 -16.33
CA GLU A 176 -36.90 -15.66 -15.11
C GLU A 176 -35.84 -15.12 -14.19
N VAL A 177 -36.21 -14.20 -13.30
CA VAL A 177 -35.35 -13.71 -12.22
C VAL A 177 -35.55 -14.59 -10.99
N MET A 178 -34.47 -15.21 -10.55
CA MET A 178 -34.44 -16.11 -9.41
C MET A 178 -33.55 -15.55 -8.29
N ARG A 179 -33.85 -15.92 -7.05
CA ARG A 179 -32.95 -15.71 -5.93
C ARG A 179 -31.86 -16.79 -5.99
N LYS A 180 -30.62 -16.37 -6.15
CA LYS A 180 -29.47 -17.26 -5.97
C LYS A 180 -29.21 -17.41 -4.47
N VAL A 181 -29.51 -18.59 -3.94
CA VAL A 181 -29.08 -19.03 -2.63
C VAL A 181 -27.80 -19.80 -2.87
N ASN A 182 -26.67 -19.28 -2.41
CA ASN A 182 -25.38 -19.88 -2.68
C ASN A 182 -24.81 -20.44 -1.37
N GLU A 183 -24.59 -21.72 -1.33
CA GLU A 183 -23.92 -22.44 -0.26
C GLU A 183 -22.42 -22.63 -0.57
N GLU A 184 -21.98 -22.16 -1.74
CA GLU A 184 -20.62 -22.31 -2.21
C GLU A 184 -19.69 -21.28 -1.57
N MET A 185 -18.47 -21.71 -1.24
CA MET A 185 -17.42 -20.86 -0.75
C MET A 185 -16.60 -20.31 -1.93
N GLN A 186 -16.49 -19.00 -2.00
CA GLN A 186 -15.62 -18.33 -2.94
C GLN A 186 -14.25 -18.09 -2.31
N ILE A 187 -13.20 -18.51 -2.99
CA ILE A 187 -11.83 -18.19 -2.60
C ILE A 187 -11.50 -16.77 -3.08
N ILE A 188 -11.01 -15.94 -2.15
CA ILE A 188 -10.59 -14.57 -2.47
C ILE A 188 -9.15 -14.62 -2.98
N PRO A 189 -8.90 -14.24 -4.24
CA PRO A 189 -7.57 -14.39 -4.84
C PRO A 189 -6.48 -13.53 -4.19
N SER A 190 -6.85 -12.46 -3.44
CA SER A 190 -5.89 -11.66 -2.69
C SER A 190 -5.62 -12.33 -1.35
N PRO A 191 -4.43 -12.92 -1.12
CA PRO A 191 -4.16 -13.64 0.10
C PRO A 191 -4.19 -12.71 1.31
N LEU A 192 -4.57 -13.26 2.47
CA LEU A 192 -4.41 -12.61 3.77
C LEU A 192 -2.93 -12.50 4.11
N ASP A 193 -2.26 -13.64 4.02
CA ASP A 193 -0.84 -13.81 4.24
C ASP A 193 -0.24 -14.66 3.13
N ALA A 194 1.00 -14.39 2.77
CA ALA A 194 1.74 -15.24 1.84
C ALA A 194 3.24 -15.12 2.09
N PHE A 195 3.99 -16.14 1.69
CA PHE A 195 5.45 -16.07 1.71
C PHE A 195 6.06 -16.75 0.49
N PHE A 196 7.21 -16.22 0.11
CA PHE A 196 7.97 -16.60 -1.06
C PHE A 196 9.41 -16.89 -0.64
N TYR A 197 9.95 -18.02 -0.99
CA TYR A 197 11.32 -18.42 -0.66
C TYR A 197 11.97 -19.19 -1.80
N PRO A 198 13.28 -19.00 -1.99
CA PRO A 198 14.16 -18.01 -1.37
C PRO A 198 13.98 -16.63 -1.99
N SER A 199 14.52 -15.60 -1.34
CA SER A 199 14.61 -14.28 -1.97
C SER A 199 15.43 -14.34 -3.25
N PHE A 200 15.03 -13.57 -4.27
CA PHE A 200 15.75 -13.46 -5.53
C PHE A 200 16.58 -12.18 -5.49
N SER A 201 17.86 -12.29 -5.17
CA SER A 201 18.76 -11.16 -4.96
C SER A 201 20.02 -11.30 -5.79
N GLY A 202 20.46 -10.24 -6.46
CA GLY A 202 21.61 -10.27 -7.36
C GLY A 202 21.45 -11.33 -8.46
N ARG A 203 20.22 -11.63 -8.89
CA ARG A 203 19.84 -12.67 -9.85
C ARG A 203 20.19 -14.09 -9.40
N ALA A 204 20.33 -14.31 -8.11
CA ALA A 204 20.60 -15.59 -7.48
C ALA A 204 19.61 -15.88 -6.35
N ALA A 205 19.58 -17.13 -5.92
CA ALA A 205 18.79 -17.54 -4.76
C ALA A 205 19.49 -17.13 -3.47
N ASP A 206 18.92 -16.19 -2.72
CA ASP A 206 19.34 -15.88 -1.37
C ASP A 206 18.53 -16.76 -0.40
N VAL A 207 19.13 -17.88 -0.03
CA VAL A 207 18.52 -18.89 0.84
C VAL A 207 18.46 -18.49 2.32
N ASN A 208 19.02 -17.34 2.67
CA ASN A 208 18.99 -16.80 4.03
C ASN A 208 17.81 -15.85 4.26
N HIS A 209 17.11 -15.46 3.19
CA HIS A 209 16.00 -14.54 3.25
C HIS A 209 14.76 -15.08 2.52
N PHE A 210 13.60 -14.61 2.97
CA PHE A 210 12.30 -14.85 2.33
C PHE A 210 11.46 -13.58 2.34
N LEU A 211 10.46 -13.52 1.45
CA LEU A 211 9.48 -12.44 1.46
C LEU A 211 8.21 -12.91 2.16
N TYR A 212 7.69 -12.06 3.03
CA TYR A 212 6.37 -12.20 3.64
C TYR A 212 5.45 -11.08 3.17
N HIS A 213 4.26 -11.46 2.73
CA HIS A 213 3.19 -10.55 2.32
C HIS A 213 2.06 -10.58 3.34
N SER A 214 1.61 -9.40 3.76
CA SER A 214 0.35 -9.23 4.48
C SER A 214 -0.61 -8.38 3.67
N LYS A 215 -1.87 -8.78 3.58
CA LYS A 215 -2.94 -8.03 2.89
C LYS A 215 -3.04 -6.59 3.37
N THR A 216 -2.83 -6.38 4.65
CA THR A 216 -2.99 -5.08 5.30
C THR A 216 -1.76 -4.71 6.10
N ALA A 217 -1.00 -3.71 5.64
CA ALA A 217 0.18 -3.21 6.35
C ALA A 217 -0.08 -2.76 7.80
N LYS A 218 -1.34 -2.43 8.14
CA LYS A 218 -1.74 -2.02 9.51
C LYS A 218 -1.97 -3.17 10.48
N LYS A 219 -2.17 -4.39 9.95
CA LYS A 219 -2.50 -5.58 10.74
C LYS A 219 -1.87 -6.80 10.07
N PRO A 220 -0.54 -6.92 10.09
CA PRO A 220 0.11 -8.16 9.71
C PRO A 220 -0.31 -9.26 10.70
N ASN A 221 -0.16 -10.48 10.32
CA ASN A 221 -0.39 -11.61 11.20
C ASN A 221 0.84 -11.79 12.11
N VAL A 222 0.81 -11.15 13.28
CA VAL A 222 1.92 -11.14 14.24
C VAL A 222 2.16 -12.55 14.79
N GLU A 223 1.10 -13.28 15.08
CA GLU A 223 1.18 -14.65 15.56
C GLU A 223 1.91 -15.55 14.56
N LEU A 224 1.64 -15.40 13.26
CA LEU A 224 2.35 -16.13 12.21
C LEU A 224 3.83 -15.72 12.13
N ILE A 225 4.13 -14.44 12.30
CA ILE A 225 5.51 -13.93 12.23
C ILE A 225 6.34 -14.46 13.40
N GLU A 226 5.81 -14.43 14.62
CA GLU A 226 6.52 -14.83 15.83
C GLU A 226 6.52 -16.34 16.03
N GLU A 227 5.36 -17.00 15.89
CA GLU A 227 5.20 -18.41 16.24
C GLU A 227 5.63 -19.37 15.12
N TYR A 228 5.48 -18.96 13.85
CA TYR A 228 5.85 -19.82 12.72
C TYR A 228 7.21 -19.46 12.12
N PHE A 229 7.47 -18.16 11.88
CA PHE A 229 8.75 -17.75 11.30
C PHE A 229 9.84 -17.50 12.33
N HIS A 230 9.53 -17.50 13.62
CA HIS A 230 10.45 -17.23 14.72
C HIS A 230 11.17 -15.88 14.58
N ILE A 231 10.43 -14.87 14.12
CA ILE A 231 10.95 -13.51 13.95
C ILE A 231 10.28 -12.61 14.98
N PRO A 232 11.04 -11.94 15.85
CA PRO A 232 10.47 -10.99 16.79
C PRO A 232 9.80 -9.86 15.99
N PHE A 233 8.50 -9.70 16.19
CA PHE A 233 7.75 -8.62 15.57
C PHE A 233 8.00 -7.32 16.33
N VAL A 234 8.34 -6.27 15.60
CA VAL A 234 8.75 -5.01 16.23
C VAL A 234 7.68 -3.94 16.05
N SER A 235 7.32 -3.60 14.82
CA SER A 235 6.29 -2.59 14.55
C SER A 235 5.80 -2.62 13.11
N THR A 236 4.55 -2.21 12.91
CA THR A 236 3.98 -2.03 11.58
C THR A 236 4.45 -0.73 10.94
N ALA A 237 4.33 -0.62 9.61
CA ALA A 237 4.62 0.64 8.90
C ALA A 237 3.82 1.85 9.43
N PRO A 238 2.52 1.75 9.75
CA PRO A 238 1.80 2.86 10.38
C PRO A 238 2.26 3.17 11.80
N GLU A 239 2.66 2.18 12.60
CA GLU A 239 3.21 2.41 13.95
C GLU A 239 4.55 3.11 13.88
N GLN A 240 5.42 2.77 12.93
CA GLN A 240 6.65 3.50 12.66
C GLN A 240 6.36 4.97 12.30
N GLN A 241 5.40 5.20 11.40
CA GLN A 241 4.99 6.56 11.03
C GLN A 241 4.42 7.35 12.20
N GLU A 242 3.52 6.75 12.97
CA GLU A 242 2.91 7.38 14.14
C GLU A 242 3.93 7.60 15.25
N GLY A 243 4.79 6.63 15.51
CA GLY A 243 5.89 6.73 16.47
C GLY A 243 6.83 7.87 16.10
N PHE A 244 7.26 7.93 14.85
CA PHE A 244 8.10 9.04 14.38
C PHE A 244 7.39 10.40 14.50
N ALA A 245 6.11 10.50 14.16
CA ALA A 245 5.35 11.73 14.34
C ALA A 245 5.28 12.16 15.83
N LYS A 246 5.18 11.20 16.76
CA LYS A 246 5.25 11.48 18.22
C LYS A 246 6.65 11.96 18.64
N VAL A 247 7.72 11.36 18.10
CA VAL A 247 9.10 11.84 18.34
C VAL A 247 9.21 13.30 17.91
N ILE A 248 8.77 13.63 16.70
CA ILE A 248 8.81 15.01 16.18
C ILE A 248 7.97 15.95 17.06
N ALA A 249 6.79 15.53 17.55
CA ALA A 249 5.96 16.34 18.41
C ALA A 249 6.59 16.59 19.80
N GLU A 250 7.32 15.61 20.37
CA GLU A 250 8.07 15.79 21.61
C GLU A 250 9.28 16.73 21.43
N VAL A 251 10.01 16.60 20.30
CA VAL A 251 11.19 17.41 19.99
C VAL A 251 10.82 18.83 19.59
N PHE A 252 9.69 19.01 18.92
CA PHE A 252 9.18 20.31 18.46
C PHE A 252 7.77 20.58 19.01
N PRO A 253 7.63 20.97 20.29
CA PRO A 253 6.30 21.14 20.92
C PRO A 253 5.40 22.18 20.24
N ASN A 254 5.98 23.15 19.54
CA ASN A 254 5.27 24.16 18.75
C ASN A 254 5.14 23.81 17.27
N GLY A 255 5.48 22.56 16.91
CA GLY A 255 5.62 22.11 15.53
C GLY A 255 7.00 22.42 14.95
N MET A 256 7.42 21.59 13.99
CA MET A 256 8.60 21.82 13.18
C MET A 256 8.30 22.94 12.18
N ASP A 257 9.28 23.80 11.90
CA ASP A 257 9.14 24.81 10.85
C ASP A 257 8.76 24.15 9.50
N ALA A 258 7.77 24.73 8.80
CA ALA A 258 7.22 24.12 7.60
C ALA A 258 8.26 23.95 6.49
N ARG A 259 9.22 24.90 6.36
CA ARG A 259 10.31 24.82 5.39
C ARG A 259 11.26 23.68 5.75
N ALA A 260 11.61 23.55 7.04
CA ALA A 260 12.44 22.47 7.53
C ALA A 260 11.77 21.10 7.34
N ALA A 261 10.44 21.01 7.54
CA ALA A 261 9.68 19.78 7.31
C ALA A 261 9.66 19.38 5.82
N MET A 262 9.46 20.32 4.91
CA MET A 262 9.54 20.07 3.46
C MET A 262 10.96 19.65 3.04
N LYS A 263 11.98 20.35 3.55
CA LYS A 263 13.38 20.00 3.28
C LYS A 263 13.78 18.64 3.84
N PHE A 264 13.23 18.24 4.99
CA PHE A 264 13.44 16.91 5.56
C PHE A 264 12.89 15.82 4.63
N HIS A 265 11.70 16.04 4.08
CA HIS A 265 11.11 15.12 3.11
C HIS A 265 11.98 14.99 1.85
N GLU A 266 12.45 16.12 1.31
CA GLU A 266 13.37 16.16 0.16
C GLU A 266 14.67 15.41 0.47
N ASN A 267 15.31 15.70 1.62
CA ASN A 267 16.53 15.06 2.03
C ASN A 267 16.40 13.54 2.20
N ILE A 268 15.27 13.04 2.74
CA ILE A 268 14.97 11.60 2.78
C ILE A 268 14.86 11.05 1.34
N SER A 269 14.10 11.74 0.47
CA SER A 269 13.91 11.30 -0.92
C SER A 269 15.24 11.18 -1.65
N ASP A 270 16.12 12.16 -1.50
CA ASP A 270 17.45 12.18 -2.11
C ASP A 270 18.36 11.10 -1.49
N TYR A 271 18.34 10.97 -0.16
CA TYR A 271 19.06 9.89 0.51
C TYR A 271 18.64 8.51 0.04
N VAL A 272 17.32 8.28 -0.15
CA VAL A 272 16.80 7.04 -0.71
C VAL A 272 17.28 6.84 -2.14
N LYS A 273 17.26 7.87 -3.00
CA LYS A 273 17.77 7.77 -4.39
C LYS A 273 19.25 7.42 -4.45
N GLU A 274 20.06 7.99 -3.54
CA GLU A 274 21.52 7.78 -3.50
C GLU A 274 21.90 6.43 -2.89
N ASN A 275 21.14 5.94 -1.91
CA ASN A 275 21.47 4.75 -1.13
C ASN A 275 20.58 3.54 -1.43
N SER A 276 19.53 3.67 -2.25
CA SER A 276 18.80 2.49 -2.72
C SER A 276 19.62 1.80 -3.81
N GLU A 277 20.40 0.82 -3.42
CA GLU A 277 20.95 -0.11 -4.40
C GLU A 277 19.78 -0.77 -5.14
N GLU A 278 19.61 -0.39 -6.42
CA GLU A 278 18.61 -0.98 -7.32
C GLU A 278 17.14 -0.99 -6.81
N ASP A 279 16.68 0.10 -6.17
CA ASP A 279 15.33 0.19 -5.59
C ASP A 279 15.07 -0.71 -4.34
N SER A 280 16.09 -1.05 -3.56
CA SER A 280 15.96 -1.75 -2.27
C SER A 280 15.27 -0.86 -1.22
N VAL A 281 14.74 -1.47 -0.15
CA VAL A 281 14.20 -0.73 0.99
C VAL A 281 15.36 -0.15 1.80
N VAL A 282 15.39 1.18 1.93
CA VAL A 282 16.39 1.88 2.73
C VAL A 282 15.92 1.96 4.18
N MET A 283 16.69 1.40 5.10
CA MET A 283 16.47 1.51 6.55
C MET A 283 17.26 2.69 7.10
N LEU A 284 16.65 3.41 8.02
CA LEU A 284 17.21 4.60 8.68
C LEU A 284 17.32 4.33 10.17
N ASP A 285 18.53 4.39 10.69
CA ASP A 285 18.79 4.38 12.12
C ASP A 285 18.56 5.77 12.75
N LYS A 286 18.54 5.80 14.06
CA LYS A 286 18.38 7.01 14.86
C LYS A 286 19.38 8.12 14.47
N SER A 287 20.65 7.76 14.25
CA SER A 287 21.71 8.72 13.92
C SER A 287 21.46 9.36 12.56
N ARG A 288 21.10 8.55 11.58
CA ARG A 288 20.82 9.02 10.22
C ARG A 288 19.61 9.94 10.17
N ILE A 289 18.51 9.57 10.88
CA ILE A 289 17.32 10.42 10.96
C ILE A 289 17.66 11.77 11.61
N LYS A 290 18.49 11.76 12.68
CA LYS A 290 18.95 12.98 13.33
C LYS A 290 19.76 13.87 12.39
N ASP A 291 20.68 13.31 11.63
CA ASP A 291 21.50 14.04 10.64
C ASP A 291 20.63 14.65 9.54
N LEU A 292 19.63 13.90 9.04
CA LEU A 292 18.69 14.39 8.04
C LEU A 292 17.82 15.54 8.59
N LEU A 293 17.39 15.49 9.84
CA LEU A 293 16.67 16.58 10.50
C LEU A 293 17.54 17.84 10.63
N LEU A 294 18.78 17.70 11.10
CA LEU A 294 19.72 18.80 11.24
C LEU A 294 20.06 19.46 9.89
N SER A 295 20.32 18.65 8.85
CA SER A 295 20.59 19.14 7.50
C SER A 295 19.37 19.81 6.85
N SER A 296 18.17 19.53 7.35
CA SER A 296 16.92 20.17 6.91
C SER A 296 16.64 21.50 7.60
N GLY A 297 17.51 21.93 8.52
CA GLY A 297 17.37 23.20 9.24
C GLY A 297 16.62 23.07 10.58
N ALA A 298 16.50 21.86 11.12
CA ALA A 298 16.01 21.68 12.47
C ALA A 298 16.93 22.37 13.48
N GLN A 299 16.33 23.11 14.47
CA GLN A 299 17.09 23.86 15.45
C GLN A 299 17.84 22.92 16.39
N GLN A 300 19.13 23.19 16.60
CA GLN A 300 20.02 22.32 17.39
C GLN A 300 19.59 22.20 18.86
N ASP A 301 19.01 23.25 19.41
CA ASP A 301 18.54 23.25 20.80
C ASP A 301 17.41 22.25 21.03
N ASN A 302 16.55 22.05 20.04
CA ASN A 302 15.48 21.07 20.09
C ASN A 302 16.02 19.64 19.95
N MET A 303 17.07 19.45 19.17
CA MET A 303 17.65 18.12 18.88
C MET A 303 18.35 17.48 20.10
N GLN A 304 18.58 18.21 21.18
CA GLN A 304 19.10 17.64 22.44
C GLN A 304 18.13 16.59 23.05
N PHE A 305 16.83 16.70 22.80
CA PHE A 305 15.81 15.77 23.29
C PHE A 305 15.53 14.61 22.32
N PHE A 306 16.03 14.70 21.08
CA PHE A 306 15.72 13.73 20.03
C PHE A 306 16.11 12.30 20.41
N ASP A 307 17.34 12.10 20.88
CA ASP A 307 17.84 10.76 21.19
C ASP A 307 17.01 10.07 22.28
N ALA A 308 16.63 10.83 23.32
CA ALA A 308 15.81 10.31 24.41
C ALA A 308 14.36 9.99 23.96
N SER A 309 13.77 10.87 23.16
CA SER A 309 12.40 10.67 22.64
C SER A 309 12.38 9.52 21.64
N PHE A 310 13.39 9.41 20.77
CA PHE A 310 13.48 8.31 19.81
C PHE A 310 13.61 6.95 20.52
N SER A 311 14.54 6.84 21.48
CA SER A 311 14.71 5.61 22.25
C SER A 311 13.47 5.24 23.07
N LYS A 312 12.76 6.22 23.61
CA LYS A 312 11.53 6.01 24.41
C LYS A 312 10.35 5.53 23.55
N ILE A 313 10.20 6.05 22.33
CA ILE A 313 9.01 5.87 21.48
C ILE A 313 9.21 4.77 20.45
N LEU A 314 10.39 4.72 19.85
CA LEU A 314 10.74 3.78 18.77
C LEU A 314 11.75 2.71 19.21
N GLU A 315 12.11 2.66 20.51
CA GLU A 315 12.98 1.62 21.10
C GLU A 315 14.29 1.39 20.34
N ASP A 316 14.84 2.47 19.76
CA ASP A 316 16.04 2.48 18.92
C ASP A 316 15.97 1.61 17.64
N GLN A 317 14.76 1.28 17.18
CA GLN A 317 14.55 0.52 15.97
C GLN A 317 14.94 1.31 14.72
N GLU A 318 15.42 0.59 13.72
CA GLU A 318 15.53 1.15 12.37
C GLU A 318 14.14 1.31 11.75
N VAL A 319 13.94 2.40 11.03
CA VAL A 319 12.68 2.74 10.40
C VAL A 319 12.87 2.73 8.89
N ALA A 320 11.98 2.06 8.17
CA ALA A 320 12.04 2.10 6.72
C ALA A 320 11.72 3.52 6.22
N ALA A 321 12.60 4.10 5.40
CA ALA A 321 12.43 5.46 4.87
C ALA A 321 11.07 5.64 4.18
N VAL A 322 10.58 4.62 3.47
CA VAL A 322 9.25 4.60 2.83
C VAL A 322 8.08 4.73 3.81
N ASN A 323 8.30 4.51 5.11
CA ASN A 323 7.29 4.69 6.16
C ASN A 323 7.29 6.10 6.73
N LEU A 324 8.38 6.87 6.57
CA LEU A 324 8.47 8.25 7.02
C LEU A 324 7.97 9.26 5.98
N MET A 325 7.82 8.86 4.73
CA MET A 325 7.45 9.74 3.62
C MET A 325 6.42 9.10 2.69
N GLU A 326 5.58 9.92 2.06
CA GLU A 326 4.77 9.50 0.91
C GLU A 326 5.63 9.57 -0.36
N LYS A 327 5.78 8.47 -1.08
CA LYS A 327 6.60 8.42 -2.29
C LYS A 327 6.03 9.31 -3.39
N GLY A 328 6.87 10.21 -3.92
CA GLY A 328 6.55 11.04 -5.09
C GLY A 328 5.61 12.22 -4.82
N LYS A 329 5.26 12.47 -3.56
CA LYS A 329 4.43 13.61 -3.17
C LYS A 329 4.58 13.98 -1.70
N VAL A 330 4.35 15.23 -1.39
CA VAL A 330 4.24 15.78 -0.03
C VAL A 330 2.80 16.19 0.23
N SER A 331 2.27 15.81 1.38
CA SER A 331 0.94 16.22 1.84
C SER A 331 1.05 17.35 2.85
N VAL A 332 0.51 18.53 2.52
CA VAL A 332 0.39 19.66 3.45
C VAL A 332 -1.07 19.79 3.88
N LYS A 333 -1.31 19.68 5.18
CA LYS A 333 -2.67 19.71 5.75
C LYS A 333 -2.84 20.82 6.77
N ALA A 334 -3.91 21.57 6.63
CA ALA A 334 -4.43 22.51 7.63
C ALA A 334 -5.92 22.18 7.88
N PRO A 335 -6.58 22.73 8.94
CA PRO A 335 -7.93 22.29 9.34
C PRO A 335 -8.96 22.23 8.22
N SER A 336 -8.87 23.14 7.24
CA SER A 336 -9.82 23.22 6.09
C SER A 336 -9.14 23.13 4.72
N ILE A 337 -7.86 22.81 4.69
CA ILE A 337 -7.05 22.79 3.45
C ILE A 337 -6.24 21.51 3.41
N SER A 338 -6.27 20.82 2.28
CA SER A 338 -5.38 19.70 2.00
C SER A 338 -4.77 19.90 0.63
N LEU A 339 -3.45 19.95 0.57
CA LEU A 339 -2.65 20.06 -0.64
C LEU A 339 -1.84 18.79 -0.81
N SER A 340 -1.74 18.31 -2.03
CA SER A 340 -0.84 17.22 -2.39
C SER A 340 0.06 17.73 -3.50
N VAL A 341 1.34 17.78 -3.24
CA VAL A 341 2.37 18.35 -4.09
C VAL A 341 3.31 17.26 -4.53
N LYS A 342 3.65 17.20 -5.79
CA LYS A 342 4.66 16.26 -6.29
C LYS A 342 6.04 16.69 -5.81
N ASP A 343 6.94 15.71 -5.60
CA ASP A 343 8.31 15.99 -5.14
C ASP A 343 9.07 16.96 -6.06
N ASP A 344 8.84 16.88 -7.36
CA ASP A 344 9.47 17.76 -8.37
C ASP A 344 8.92 19.18 -8.41
N ALA A 345 7.85 19.46 -7.66
CA ALA A 345 7.22 20.77 -7.55
C ALA A 345 7.39 21.42 -6.16
N LEU A 346 8.21 20.85 -5.29
CA LEU A 346 8.44 21.39 -3.93
C LEU A 346 9.15 22.74 -3.96
N ASP A 347 10.02 23.00 -4.93
CA ASP A 347 10.72 24.27 -5.11
C ASP A 347 9.77 25.44 -5.40
N HIS A 348 8.56 25.16 -5.88
CA HIS A 348 7.51 26.16 -6.13
C HIS A 348 6.68 26.52 -4.88
N ILE A 349 7.02 25.93 -3.72
CA ILE A 349 6.29 26.18 -2.48
C ILE A 349 7.23 26.74 -1.42
N HIS A 350 6.89 27.89 -0.89
CA HIS A 350 7.65 28.52 0.19
C HIS A 350 6.74 29.26 1.18
N THR A 351 7.29 29.64 2.31
CA THR A 351 6.58 30.43 3.30
C THR A 351 7.07 31.87 3.25
N GLU A 352 6.13 32.85 3.27
CA GLU A 352 6.42 34.28 3.35
C GLU A 352 5.65 34.90 4.52
N GLU A 353 6.18 36.02 5.04
CA GLU A 353 5.44 36.85 5.98
C GLU A 353 4.78 38.01 5.22
N ILE A 354 3.43 38.00 5.17
CA ILE A 354 2.66 39.06 4.55
C ILE A 354 1.74 39.69 5.61
N ASN A 355 1.93 41.00 5.89
CA ASN A 355 1.18 41.76 6.88
C ASN A 355 1.16 41.12 8.30
N GLY A 356 2.31 40.61 8.75
CA GLY A 356 2.44 39.96 10.07
C GLY A 356 1.81 38.58 10.17
N LYS A 357 1.47 37.95 9.04
CA LYS A 357 0.97 36.57 8.97
C LYS A 357 1.88 35.74 8.10
N VAL A 358 2.23 34.59 8.61
CA VAL A 358 2.94 33.58 7.81
C VAL A 358 1.95 32.95 6.83
N VAL A 359 2.25 32.99 5.54
CA VAL A 359 1.46 32.43 4.46
C VAL A 359 2.26 31.38 3.71
N LEU A 360 1.57 30.36 3.21
CA LEU A 360 2.16 29.43 2.26
C LEU A 360 1.92 29.95 0.85
N VAL A 361 3.00 30.22 0.13
CA VAL A 361 2.97 30.70 -1.26
C VAL A 361 3.23 29.52 -2.18
N ILE A 362 2.42 29.40 -3.21
CA ILE A 362 2.59 28.40 -4.26
C ILE A 362 2.83 29.17 -5.55
N GLU A 363 4.03 29.04 -6.09
CA GLU A 363 4.35 29.59 -7.40
C GLU A 363 3.70 28.71 -8.48
N MET A 364 2.90 29.32 -9.31
CA MET A 364 2.22 28.64 -10.40
C MET A 364 2.62 29.30 -11.71
N ASP A 365 3.05 28.48 -12.64
CA ASP A 365 3.25 28.92 -14.03
C ASP A 365 1.90 28.94 -14.77
N GLU A 366 1.81 28.40 -15.95
CA GLU A 366 0.58 28.35 -16.74
C GLU A 366 -0.20 27.04 -16.44
N GLY A 367 -1.52 27.05 -16.68
CA GLY A 367 -2.35 25.85 -16.64
C GLY A 367 -3.10 25.62 -15.33
N LEU A 368 -3.43 26.71 -14.60
CA LEU A 368 -4.29 26.60 -13.43
C LEU A 368 -5.68 26.10 -13.82
N GLU A 369 -6.17 25.12 -13.09
CA GLU A 369 -7.51 24.57 -13.24
C GLU A 369 -8.24 24.58 -11.88
N VAL A 370 -9.47 25.03 -11.86
CA VAL A 370 -10.33 25.05 -10.67
C VAL A 370 -11.58 24.22 -10.95
N SER A 371 -11.74 23.11 -10.25
CA SER A 371 -12.89 22.19 -10.42
C SER A 371 -13.14 21.77 -11.88
N GLY A 372 -12.06 21.47 -12.64
CA GLY A 372 -12.14 21.09 -14.03
C GLY A 372 -12.27 22.26 -15.01
N LEU A 373 -12.24 23.50 -14.53
CA LEU A 373 -12.34 24.69 -15.36
C LEU A 373 -10.97 25.38 -15.52
N PRO A 374 -10.49 25.64 -16.72
CA PRO A 374 -9.29 26.43 -16.92
C PRO A 374 -9.40 27.79 -16.23
N ALA A 375 -8.42 28.17 -15.45
CA ALA A 375 -8.39 29.41 -14.71
C ALA A 375 -7.05 30.13 -14.95
N SER A 376 -7.03 31.47 -14.73
CA SER A 376 -5.82 32.27 -14.81
C SER A 376 -5.64 33.11 -13.55
N LEU A 377 -4.41 33.26 -13.11
CA LEU A 377 -4.05 34.19 -12.05
C LEU A 377 -4.06 35.61 -12.64
N LEU A 378 -5.05 36.39 -12.24
CA LEU A 378 -5.07 37.81 -12.61
C LEU A 378 -3.98 38.56 -11.83
N LYS A 379 -3.07 39.23 -12.51
CA LYS A 379 -2.12 40.11 -11.83
C LYS A 379 -2.92 41.18 -11.07
N PRO A 380 -2.65 41.40 -9.77
CA PRO A 380 -3.35 42.42 -9.02
C PRO A 380 -3.14 43.77 -9.73
N LYS A 381 -4.22 44.46 -10.08
CA LYS A 381 -4.12 45.84 -10.59
C LYS A 381 -3.37 46.62 -9.52
N LYS A 382 -2.21 47.20 -9.88
CA LYS A 382 -1.53 48.18 -9.02
C LYS A 382 -2.57 49.28 -8.77
N THR A 383 -3.10 49.34 -7.55
CA THR A 383 -3.92 50.46 -7.09
C THR A 383 -3.02 51.69 -7.12
N GLY A 384 -3.14 52.44 -8.22
CA GLY A 384 -2.53 53.76 -8.28
C GLY A 384 -3.12 54.63 -7.19
N ASN A 385 -2.26 55.42 -6.55
CA ASN A 385 -2.58 56.44 -5.57
C ASN A 385 -3.90 57.13 -5.91
N VAL A 386 -4.95 56.92 -5.12
CA VAL A 386 -6.14 57.76 -5.16
C VAL A 386 -5.80 59.00 -4.39
N GLN A 387 -5.45 60.07 -5.10
CA GLN A 387 -5.52 61.43 -4.58
C GLN A 387 -7.00 61.76 -4.33
N PRO A 388 -7.36 62.43 -3.23
CA PRO A 388 -8.74 62.84 -3.00
C PRO A 388 -9.12 63.94 -4.01
N ALA A 389 -10.13 63.63 -4.85
CA ALA A 389 -10.71 64.60 -5.75
C ALA A 389 -11.58 65.59 -4.96
N SER A 390 -11.21 66.85 -5.03
CA SER A 390 -11.99 68.00 -4.57
C SER A 390 -13.30 68.12 -5.36
N THR A 391 -14.36 68.36 -4.59
CA THR A 391 -15.73 68.72 -5.05
C THR A 391 -15.72 69.92 -5.92
N GLN A 392 -16.28 69.86 -7.18
CA GLN A 392 -16.96 70.98 -7.86
C GLN A 392 -18.16 70.40 -8.56
N ALA A 393 -19.30 71.01 -8.24
CA ALA A 393 -20.57 70.85 -8.88
C ALA A 393 -20.69 71.84 -10.09
N GLU A 394 -21.37 71.42 -11.12
CA GLU A 394 -22.14 72.21 -12.10
C GLU A 394 -22.63 71.25 -13.19
N ASP A 395 -23.84 71.03 -13.30
CA ASP A 395 -25.07 71.64 -13.79
C ASP A 395 -25.36 71.27 -15.25
N VAL A 396 -26.49 70.60 -15.45
CA VAL A 396 -27.56 70.63 -16.48
C VAL A 396 -27.18 70.60 -17.97
N SER A 397 -27.64 69.62 -18.76
CA SER A 397 -28.80 69.73 -19.62
C SER A 397 -29.00 68.56 -20.58
N ASP A 398 -30.23 68.12 -20.64
CA ASP A 398 -31.10 67.57 -21.68
C ASP A 398 -30.55 67.01 -22.99
N GLY A 399 -31.13 65.88 -23.39
CA GLY A 399 -31.23 65.52 -24.81
C GLY A 399 -31.55 64.09 -25.18
N HIS A 400 -32.84 63.77 -25.17
CA HIS A 400 -33.59 62.86 -26.08
C HIS A 400 -33.05 61.46 -26.47
N ALA A 401 -33.74 60.42 -25.94
CA ALA A 401 -34.53 59.37 -26.59
C ALA A 401 -34.14 58.85 -28.00
N LYS A 402 -33.99 57.53 -28.10
CA LYS A 402 -34.85 56.64 -28.93
C LYS A 402 -34.44 55.19 -28.79
N ASP A 403 -35.44 54.44 -28.40
CA ASP A 403 -35.87 53.07 -28.77
C ASP A 403 -34.94 52.18 -29.60
N ALA A 404 -34.73 51.00 -29.12
CA ALA A 404 -35.06 49.73 -29.82
C ALA A 404 -35.04 48.54 -28.83
N ALA A 405 -36.25 48.10 -28.58
CA ALA A 405 -36.51 46.79 -27.97
C ALA A 405 -36.19 45.67 -28.95
N GLN A 406 -35.57 44.63 -28.52
CA GLN A 406 -35.75 43.31 -29.13
C GLN A 406 -35.78 42.19 -28.08
N GLU A 407 -36.78 41.37 -28.28
CA GLU A 407 -37.40 40.39 -27.45
C GLU A 407 -36.50 39.20 -27.10
N ILE A 408 -36.70 38.67 -25.90
CA ILE A 408 -36.25 37.35 -25.42
C ILE A 408 -37.40 36.37 -25.66
N PRO A 409 -37.15 35.17 -26.19
CA PRO A 409 -38.12 34.10 -26.04
C PRO A 409 -37.76 33.25 -24.79
N ALA A 410 -38.76 33.12 -23.95
CA ALA A 410 -38.77 32.19 -22.82
C ALA A 410 -38.94 30.76 -23.32
N ALA A 411 -38.20 29.85 -22.69
CA ALA A 411 -38.54 28.42 -22.75
C ALA A 411 -38.31 27.75 -21.37
N ASN A 412 -39.43 27.47 -20.79
CA ASN A 412 -39.82 26.35 -19.91
C ASN A 412 -38.88 25.90 -18.81
N ILE A 413 -39.31 26.25 -17.62
CA ILE A 413 -39.09 25.59 -16.33
C ILE A 413 -39.96 24.35 -16.27
N ALA A 414 -39.36 23.20 -15.97
CA ALA A 414 -40.09 22.06 -15.41
C ALA A 414 -39.53 21.81 -14.03
N ASP A 415 -40.38 22.00 -13.04
CA ASP A 415 -40.18 21.66 -11.65
C ASP A 415 -39.98 20.16 -11.52
N ASP A 416 -39.02 19.72 -10.68
CA ASP A 416 -39.17 18.47 -9.99
C ASP A 416 -38.70 18.66 -8.53
N GLU A 417 -39.56 18.21 -7.67
CA GLU A 417 -39.60 18.50 -6.23
C GLU A 417 -38.58 17.69 -5.44
N THR A 418 -38.02 18.33 -4.48
CA THR A 418 -37.25 17.84 -3.36
C THR A 418 -37.99 16.79 -2.53
N ALA A 419 -37.33 15.67 -2.24
CA ALA A 419 -37.72 14.80 -1.14
C ALA A 419 -36.59 14.71 -0.11
N ASP A 420 -36.88 15.35 0.99
CA ASP A 420 -36.16 15.34 2.27
C ASP A 420 -36.24 13.93 2.88
N ALA A 421 -35.13 13.22 3.01
CA ALA A 421 -35.07 11.92 3.69
C ALA A 421 -34.45 12.09 5.07
N LYS A 422 -35.30 12.25 6.07
CA LYS A 422 -35.00 12.08 7.49
C LYS A 422 -34.49 10.65 7.75
N LYS A 423 -33.33 10.55 8.41
CA LYS A 423 -32.86 9.34 9.07
C LYS A 423 -33.89 8.91 10.14
N SER A 424 -34.43 7.69 9.98
CA SER A 424 -35.11 6.95 11.05
C SER A 424 -34.28 5.75 11.45
N GLU A 425 -33.90 5.70 12.72
CA GLU A 425 -33.32 4.54 13.39
C GLU A 425 -34.33 3.37 13.40
N PRO A 426 -33.87 2.11 13.27
CA PRO A 426 -34.78 0.97 13.36
C PRO A 426 -35.12 0.69 14.82
N VAL A 427 -36.41 0.76 15.13
CA VAL A 427 -36.99 0.26 16.37
C VAL A 427 -37.05 -1.27 16.30
N ILE A 428 -36.39 -1.93 17.25
CA ILE A 428 -36.43 -3.38 17.44
C ILE A 428 -37.68 -3.71 18.23
N PRO A 429 -38.60 -4.58 17.77
CA PRO A 429 -39.71 -5.07 18.56
C PRO A 429 -39.20 -6.06 19.62
N SER A 430 -39.58 -5.81 20.86
CA SER A 430 -39.30 -6.63 22.03
C SER A 430 -40.25 -7.82 22.19
N GLU A 431 -40.28 -8.75 21.22
CA GLU A 431 -41.01 -9.99 21.37
C GLU A 431 -40.23 -11.12 20.69
N LEU A 432 -39.17 -11.61 21.32
CA LEU A 432 -38.57 -12.95 21.07
C LEU A 432 -37.49 -13.24 22.12
N LEU A 433 -37.89 -13.10 23.39
CA LEU A 433 -37.17 -13.70 24.54
C LEU A 433 -38.14 -14.62 25.23
N GLN A 434 -38.38 -15.83 24.71
CA GLN A 434 -38.86 -17.02 25.41
C GLN A 434 -38.91 -18.19 24.41
N HIS A 435 -37.88 -18.99 24.40
CA HIS A 435 -37.84 -20.46 24.47
C HIS A 435 -36.41 -20.94 24.14
#